data_ce7d5ba23600a66ce17092f237a2806c
#
_entry.id   ce7d5ba23600a66ce17092f237a2806c
#
_cell.length_a   1.000
_cell.length_b   1.000
_cell.length_c   1.000
_cell.angle_alpha   90.00
_cell.angle_beta   90.00
_cell.angle_gamma   90.00
#
_symmetry.space_group_name_H-M   'P 1'
#
loop_
_entity.id
_entity.type
_entity.pdbx_description
1 polymer ?
#
loop_
_entity_poly.entity_id
_entity_poly.type
_entity_poly.pdbx_seq_one_letter_code
_entity_poly.pdbx_strand_id
1 'polypeptide(L)'
;GRKKGIDGSITMIPILTMPEDDKTHPIPDLTGYITEGQIILSRELYRKGVKPPIDVLPSLSRLKDKGIGKGKTREDHADTMNQLFAAYARGKECKELMSILGEAALSDVDKMYAKFADAFEKEYVSQGYETNRPIEETLEIGWKLLRDMPRAELKRIRDEYLDKYYDQPV
;
A
#
# COMPACT_ATOMS: atom_id res chain seq x y z
N GLY A 1 0.20 -18.87 14.62
CA GLY A 1 0.49 -18.44 15.98
C GLY A 1 1.67 -19.16 16.61
N ARG A 2 2.13 -18.66 17.72
CA ARG A 2 3.24 -19.23 18.49
C ARG A 2 2.74 -19.77 19.84
N LYS A 3 3.10 -20.99 20.19
CA LYS A 3 2.79 -21.56 21.51
C LYS A 3 3.85 -21.12 22.53
N LYS A 4 3.40 -20.66 23.71
CA LYS A 4 4.30 -20.25 24.80
C LYS A 4 5.22 -21.41 25.23
N GLY A 5 6.53 -21.14 25.33
CA GLY A 5 7.52 -22.12 25.79
C GLY A 5 8.02 -23.09 24.72
N ILE A 6 7.61 -22.92 23.45
CA ILE A 6 8.09 -23.73 22.32
C ILE A 6 8.57 -22.79 21.22
N ASP A 7 9.74 -23.07 20.65
CA ASP A 7 10.23 -22.36 19.49
C ASP A 7 9.49 -22.83 18.23
N GLY A 8 9.14 -21.87 17.40
CA GLY A 8 8.38 -22.11 16.19
C GLY A 8 7.03 -21.42 16.16
N SER A 9 6.48 -21.30 14.96
CA SER A 9 5.18 -20.68 14.73
C SER A 9 4.49 -21.34 13.52
N ILE A 10 3.17 -21.25 13.49
CA ILE A 10 2.35 -21.66 12.35
C ILE A 10 1.60 -20.41 11.87
N THR A 11 1.76 -20.10 10.57
CA THR A 11 0.99 -19.09 9.88
C THR A 11 0.07 -19.77 8.87
N MET A 12 -1.21 -19.46 8.90
CA MET A 12 -2.20 -19.99 7.95
C MET A 12 -2.67 -18.85 7.04
N ILE A 13 -2.63 -19.09 5.75
CA ILE A 13 -3.10 -18.18 4.71
C ILE A 13 -4.20 -18.91 3.93
N PRO A 14 -5.47 -18.80 4.35
CA PRO A 14 -6.57 -19.37 3.59
C PRO A 14 -6.80 -18.55 2.32
N ILE A 15 -7.02 -19.26 1.21
CA ILE A 15 -7.31 -18.65 -0.10
C ILE A 15 -8.79 -18.89 -0.39
N LEU A 16 -9.52 -17.81 -0.65
CA LEU A 16 -10.94 -17.84 -0.94
C LEU A 16 -11.22 -17.23 -2.31
N THR A 17 -12.22 -17.78 -2.99
CA THR A 17 -12.82 -17.12 -4.14
C THR A 17 -13.86 -16.10 -3.67
N MET A 18 -13.95 -14.99 -4.40
CA MET A 18 -14.90 -13.93 -4.15
C MET A 18 -15.86 -13.87 -5.35
N PRO A 19 -17.07 -14.46 -5.24
CA PRO A 19 -18.02 -14.48 -6.34
C PRO A 19 -18.36 -13.05 -6.80
N GLU A 20 -18.31 -12.82 -8.11
CA GLU A 20 -18.60 -11.52 -8.74
C GLU A 20 -17.76 -10.34 -8.21
N ASP A 21 -16.61 -10.63 -7.60
CA ASP A 21 -15.76 -9.65 -6.90
C ASP A 21 -16.49 -8.93 -5.74
N ASP A 22 -17.57 -9.54 -5.24
CA ASP A 22 -18.37 -9.00 -4.15
C ASP A 22 -17.75 -9.27 -2.78
N LYS A 23 -17.20 -8.22 -2.19
CA LYS A 23 -16.58 -8.23 -0.86
C LYS A 23 -17.60 -8.43 0.27
N THR A 24 -18.89 -8.17 0.00
CA THR A 24 -19.99 -8.29 0.97
C THR A 24 -20.61 -9.67 0.98
N HIS A 25 -20.19 -10.54 0.04
CA HIS A 25 -20.63 -11.94 0.06
C HIS A 25 -20.29 -12.59 1.42
N PRO A 26 -21.19 -13.39 2.02
CA PRO A 26 -21.01 -13.92 3.38
C PRO A 26 -19.67 -14.63 3.65
N ILE A 27 -19.12 -15.35 2.67
CA ILE A 27 -17.85 -16.07 2.86
C ILE A 27 -16.67 -15.11 3.05
N PRO A 28 -16.35 -14.18 2.12
CA PRO A 28 -15.25 -13.23 2.34
C PRO A 28 -15.53 -12.30 3.52
N ASP A 29 -16.75 -11.85 3.72
CA ASP A 29 -17.11 -10.96 4.83
C ASP A 29 -16.87 -11.64 6.18
N LEU A 30 -17.43 -12.81 6.42
CA LEU A 30 -17.24 -13.56 7.68
C LEU A 30 -15.78 -13.97 7.90
N THR A 31 -15.05 -14.31 6.84
CA THR A 31 -13.63 -14.63 6.94
C THR A 31 -12.82 -13.44 7.46
N GLY A 32 -13.22 -12.23 7.13
CA GLY A 32 -12.62 -10.99 7.65
C GLY A 32 -12.69 -10.87 9.17
N TYR A 33 -13.70 -11.45 9.82
CA TYR A 33 -13.84 -11.40 11.29
C TYR A 33 -12.97 -12.42 12.02
N ILE A 34 -12.64 -13.54 11.38
CA ILE A 34 -11.89 -14.63 12.01
C ILE A 34 -10.39 -14.61 11.70
N THR A 35 -9.96 -13.77 10.74
CA THR A 35 -8.55 -13.62 10.36
C THR A 35 -7.96 -12.31 10.90
N GLU A 36 -6.63 -12.26 11.03
CA GLU A 36 -5.91 -11.05 11.48
C GLU A 36 -5.63 -10.06 10.34
N GLY A 37 -5.92 -10.43 9.11
CA GLY A 37 -5.74 -9.57 7.95
C GLY A 37 -6.32 -10.19 6.69
N GLN A 38 -6.43 -9.35 5.66
CA GLN A 38 -6.92 -9.74 4.35
C GLN A 38 -6.06 -9.13 3.26
N ILE A 39 -5.75 -9.91 2.24
CA ILE A 39 -5.12 -9.45 1.00
C ILE A 39 -6.15 -9.64 -0.10
N ILE A 40 -6.65 -8.55 -0.64
CA ILE A 40 -7.65 -8.54 -1.70
C ILE A 40 -6.95 -8.44 -3.06
N LEU A 41 -7.31 -9.32 -3.99
CA LEU A 41 -6.81 -9.28 -5.36
C LEU A 41 -7.84 -8.63 -6.29
N SER A 42 -7.38 -7.82 -7.23
CA SER A 42 -8.22 -7.07 -8.18
C SER A 42 -8.02 -7.59 -9.61
N ARG A 43 -9.13 -7.92 -10.28
CA ARG A 43 -9.12 -8.26 -11.72
C ARG A 43 -8.75 -7.05 -12.59
N GLU A 44 -9.10 -5.84 -12.14
CA GLU A 44 -8.74 -4.61 -12.84
C GLU A 44 -7.22 -4.44 -12.87
N LEU A 45 -6.57 -4.53 -11.70
CA LEU A 45 -5.11 -4.44 -11.60
C LEU A 45 -4.41 -5.55 -12.39
N TYR A 46 -4.96 -6.76 -12.38
CA TYR A 46 -4.43 -7.86 -13.19
C TYR A 46 -4.47 -7.53 -14.69
N ARG A 47 -5.60 -6.97 -15.19
CA ARG A 47 -5.74 -6.56 -16.59
C ARG A 47 -4.79 -5.40 -16.96
N LYS A 48 -4.48 -4.53 -16.01
CA LYS A 48 -3.47 -3.47 -16.15
C LYS A 48 -2.03 -4.00 -16.14
N GLY A 49 -1.83 -5.30 -15.89
CA GLY A 49 -0.50 -5.90 -15.82
C GLY A 49 0.23 -5.74 -14.49
N VAL A 50 -0.45 -5.26 -13.45
CA VAL A 50 0.10 -5.18 -12.10
C VAL A 50 0.16 -6.58 -11.50
N LYS A 51 1.35 -7.02 -11.08
CA LYS A 51 1.59 -8.37 -10.55
C LYS A 51 2.53 -8.31 -9.34
N PRO A 52 2.10 -8.83 -8.16
CA PRO A 52 0.76 -9.35 -7.85
C PRO A 52 -0.32 -8.27 -7.91
N PRO A 53 -1.56 -8.58 -8.33
CA PRO A 53 -2.62 -7.60 -8.51
C PRO A 53 -3.32 -7.27 -7.17
N ILE A 54 -2.57 -6.84 -6.19
CA ILE A 54 -3.06 -6.56 -4.83
C ILE A 54 -3.76 -5.20 -4.82
N ASP A 55 -5.05 -5.22 -4.46
CA ASP A 55 -5.81 -4.01 -4.15
C ASP A 55 -5.48 -3.56 -2.73
N VAL A 56 -4.63 -2.56 -2.64
CA VAL A 56 -4.04 -2.10 -1.37
C VAL A 56 -5.09 -1.45 -0.46
N LEU A 57 -6.05 -0.70 -1.02
CA LEU A 57 -7.01 0.08 -0.23
C LEU A 57 -7.95 -0.79 0.64
N PRO A 58 -8.58 -1.86 0.11
CA PRO A 58 -9.39 -2.74 0.92
C PRO A 58 -8.60 -3.81 1.68
N SER A 59 -7.31 -3.98 1.38
CA SER A 59 -6.44 -4.90 2.09
C SER A 59 -6.05 -4.33 3.44
N LEU A 60 -5.99 -5.17 4.46
CA LEU A 60 -5.66 -4.74 5.82
C LEU A 60 -4.90 -5.80 6.61
N SER A 61 -4.17 -5.35 7.63
CA SER A 61 -3.64 -6.18 8.70
C SER A 61 -3.93 -5.51 10.05
N ARG A 62 -4.62 -6.22 10.94
CA ARG A 62 -4.90 -5.75 12.31
C ARG A 62 -3.67 -5.73 13.19
N LEU A 63 -2.66 -6.51 12.83
CA LEU A 63 -1.43 -6.66 13.61
C LEU A 63 -0.26 -5.83 13.07
N LYS A 64 -0.48 -4.98 12.05
CA LYS A 64 0.60 -4.21 11.39
C LYS A 64 1.45 -3.44 12.41
N ASP A 65 0.83 -2.75 13.36
CA ASP A 65 1.53 -1.91 14.33
C ASP A 65 2.41 -2.73 15.30
N LYS A 66 2.13 -4.03 15.45
CA LYS A 66 2.97 -4.94 16.23
C LYS A 66 4.16 -5.47 15.43
N GLY A 67 4.12 -5.35 14.11
CA GLY A 67 5.13 -5.87 13.19
C GLY A 67 6.11 -4.83 12.65
N ILE A 68 5.85 -3.54 12.84
CA ILE A 68 6.61 -2.45 12.21
C ILE A 68 7.25 -1.52 13.26
N GLY A 69 8.25 -0.74 12.83
CA GLY A 69 8.90 0.29 13.63
C GLY A 69 10.18 -0.16 14.31
N LYS A 70 10.69 0.67 15.23
CA LYS A 70 11.99 0.51 15.88
C LYS A 70 12.17 -0.89 16.49
N GLY A 71 13.27 -1.54 16.13
CA GLY A 71 13.61 -2.89 16.60
C GLY A 71 12.97 -4.02 15.81
N LYS A 72 12.19 -3.72 14.75
CA LYS A 72 11.55 -4.70 13.87
C LYS A 72 11.78 -4.38 12.39
N THR A 73 11.53 -3.14 12.02
CA THR A 73 11.77 -2.58 10.70
C THR A 73 12.41 -1.19 10.86
N ARG A 74 12.54 -0.44 9.77
CA ARG A 74 13.07 0.92 9.82
C ARG A 74 12.11 1.84 10.59
N GLU A 75 12.64 2.85 11.26
CA GLU A 75 11.92 3.74 12.18
C GLU A 75 10.81 4.59 11.51
N ASP A 76 11.00 4.94 10.23
CA ASP A 76 10.08 5.73 9.42
C ASP A 76 8.95 4.90 8.78
N HIS A 77 8.98 3.56 8.92
CA HIS A 77 8.05 2.66 8.21
C HIS A 77 6.58 3.02 8.40
N ALA A 78 6.16 3.31 9.63
CA ALA A 78 4.77 3.63 9.92
C ALA A 78 4.31 4.93 9.23
N ASP A 79 5.13 5.97 9.30
CA ASP A 79 4.83 7.28 8.71
C ASP A 79 4.83 7.18 7.18
N THR A 80 5.86 6.53 6.61
CA THR A 80 5.99 6.31 5.17
C THR A 80 4.80 5.53 4.62
N MET A 81 4.42 4.42 5.27
CA MET A 81 3.27 3.60 4.88
C MET A 81 1.97 4.41 4.91
N ASN A 82 1.74 5.19 5.99
CA ASN A 82 0.52 5.99 6.13
C ASN A 82 0.45 7.09 5.06
N GLN A 83 1.58 7.68 4.68
CA GLN A 83 1.63 8.69 3.62
C GLN A 83 1.39 8.06 2.24
N LEU A 84 2.06 6.96 1.93
CA LEU A 84 1.86 6.24 0.66
C LEU A 84 0.41 5.80 0.48
N PHE A 85 -0.20 5.23 1.53
CA PHE A 85 -1.60 4.80 1.51
C PHE A 85 -2.55 5.98 1.25
N ALA A 86 -2.36 7.10 1.95
CA ALA A 86 -3.20 8.28 1.79
C ALA A 86 -3.02 8.93 0.40
N ALA A 87 -1.79 9.01 -0.10
CA ALA A 87 -1.50 9.55 -1.43
C ALA A 87 -2.12 8.66 -2.53
N TYR A 88 -2.03 7.35 -2.38
CA TYR A 88 -2.64 6.40 -3.31
C TYR A 88 -4.17 6.49 -3.31
N ALA A 89 -4.81 6.56 -2.13
CA ALA A 89 -6.25 6.73 -2.02
C ALA A 89 -6.73 8.00 -2.73
N ARG A 90 -6.08 9.15 -2.45
CA ARG A 90 -6.38 10.41 -3.13
C ARG A 90 -6.14 10.33 -4.64
N GLY A 91 -5.06 9.67 -5.06
CA GLY A 91 -4.76 9.49 -6.48
C GLY A 91 -5.84 8.67 -7.22
N LYS A 92 -6.41 7.64 -6.58
CA LYS A 92 -7.54 6.87 -7.13
C LYS A 92 -8.78 7.75 -7.29
N GLU A 93 -9.12 8.55 -6.27
CA GLU A 93 -10.24 9.50 -6.34
C GLU A 93 -10.04 10.53 -7.47
N CYS A 94 -8.83 11.09 -7.60
CA CYS A 94 -8.51 12.03 -8.68
C CYS A 94 -8.65 11.39 -10.05
N LYS A 95 -8.28 10.11 -10.22
CA LYS A 95 -8.45 9.38 -11.48
C LYS A 95 -9.92 9.12 -11.81
N GLU A 96 -10.74 8.82 -10.83
CA GLU A 96 -12.20 8.70 -11.02
C GLU A 96 -12.80 10.03 -11.45
N LEU A 97 -12.47 11.13 -10.78
CA LEU A 97 -12.90 12.47 -11.17
C LEU A 97 -12.42 12.83 -12.59
N MET A 98 -11.18 12.51 -12.93
CA MET A 98 -10.63 12.75 -14.26
C MET A 98 -11.41 11.98 -15.35
N SER A 99 -11.86 10.76 -15.05
CA SER A 99 -12.64 9.96 -16.00
C SER A 99 -14.05 10.54 -16.26
N ILE A 100 -14.62 11.24 -15.28
CA ILE A 100 -15.97 11.82 -15.34
C ILE A 100 -15.95 13.24 -15.91
N LEU A 101 -15.06 14.10 -15.42
CA LEU A 101 -15.05 15.54 -15.70
C LEU A 101 -14.00 15.94 -16.76
N GLY A 102 -13.10 15.04 -17.10
CA GLY A 102 -11.94 15.31 -17.97
C GLY A 102 -10.75 15.93 -17.22
N GLU A 103 -9.57 15.79 -17.81
CA GLU A 103 -8.30 16.24 -17.21
C GLU A 103 -8.25 17.77 -16.97
N ALA A 104 -8.92 18.55 -17.82
CA ALA A 104 -8.94 20.00 -17.71
C ALA A 104 -9.65 20.54 -16.46
N ALA A 105 -10.50 19.72 -15.83
CA ALA A 105 -11.22 20.09 -14.62
C ALA A 105 -10.41 19.87 -13.32
N LEU A 106 -9.27 19.19 -13.41
CA LEU A 106 -8.44 18.89 -12.25
C LEU A 106 -7.40 19.97 -11.99
N SER A 107 -7.14 20.26 -10.71
CA SER A 107 -6.01 21.09 -10.33
C SER A 107 -4.67 20.38 -10.63
N ASP A 108 -3.58 21.13 -10.69
CA ASP A 108 -2.25 20.56 -10.91
C ASP A 108 -1.85 19.59 -9.80
N VAL A 109 -2.29 19.86 -8.57
CA VAL A 109 -2.10 18.97 -7.42
C VAL A 109 -2.86 17.64 -7.61
N ASP A 110 -4.10 17.68 -8.09
CA ASP A 110 -4.88 16.46 -8.32
C ASP A 110 -4.31 15.63 -9.47
N LYS A 111 -3.81 16.28 -10.52
CA LYS A 111 -3.08 15.61 -11.61
C LYS A 111 -1.80 14.92 -11.10
N MET A 112 -1.09 15.56 -10.17
CA MET A 112 0.08 14.97 -9.53
C MET A 112 -0.29 13.72 -8.74
N TYR A 113 -1.36 13.76 -7.93
CA TYR A 113 -1.86 12.59 -7.21
C TYR A 113 -2.32 11.46 -8.14
N ALA A 114 -2.97 11.79 -9.25
CA ALA A 114 -3.35 10.79 -10.25
C ALA A 114 -2.13 10.09 -10.87
N LYS A 115 -1.07 10.83 -11.20
CA LYS A 115 0.21 10.27 -11.67
C LYS A 115 0.89 9.43 -10.59
N PHE A 116 0.87 9.88 -9.34
CA PHE A 116 1.39 9.12 -8.21
C PHE A 116 0.72 7.75 -8.09
N ALA A 117 -0.61 7.68 -8.26
CA ALA A 117 -1.33 6.41 -8.18
C ALA A 117 -0.86 5.41 -9.27
N ASP A 118 -0.61 5.87 -10.49
CA ASP A 118 -0.08 5.02 -11.57
C ASP A 118 1.34 4.53 -11.27
N ALA A 119 2.20 5.41 -10.79
CA ALA A 119 3.57 5.07 -10.41
C ALA A 119 3.57 4.09 -9.23
N PHE A 120 2.70 4.30 -8.24
CA PHE A 120 2.55 3.41 -7.10
C PHE A 120 2.12 1.99 -7.52
N GLU A 121 1.12 1.86 -8.39
CA GLU A 121 0.70 0.56 -8.92
C GLU A 121 1.85 -0.13 -9.68
N LYS A 122 2.59 0.62 -10.49
CA LYS A 122 3.62 0.09 -11.38
C LYS A 122 4.95 -0.23 -10.69
N GLU A 123 5.41 0.63 -9.77
CA GLU A 123 6.76 0.55 -9.19
C GLU A 123 6.73 -0.02 -7.76
N TYR A 124 5.70 0.29 -6.97
CA TYR A 124 5.61 -0.15 -5.58
C TYR A 124 4.89 -1.49 -5.43
N VAL A 125 3.71 -1.64 -6.02
CA VAL A 125 2.89 -2.85 -5.92
C VAL A 125 3.41 -3.94 -6.84
N SER A 126 3.69 -3.61 -8.11
CA SER A 126 4.14 -4.57 -9.11
C SER A 126 5.56 -5.07 -8.84
N GLN A 127 5.75 -6.38 -8.96
CA GLN A 127 7.04 -7.04 -8.75
C GLN A 127 7.22 -8.15 -9.81
N GLY A 128 8.48 -8.48 -10.12
CA GLY A 128 8.80 -9.64 -10.95
C GLY A 128 8.48 -10.94 -10.23
N TYR A 129 8.27 -12.00 -11.00
CA TYR A 129 7.93 -13.33 -10.46
C TYR A 129 9.00 -13.89 -9.51
N GLU A 130 10.27 -13.66 -9.82
CA GLU A 130 11.41 -14.10 -9.01
C GLU A 130 11.88 -13.05 -7.99
N THR A 131 11.16 -11.92 -7.86
CA THR A 131 11.57 -10.85 -6.96
C THR A 131 11.33 -11.24 -5.52
N ASN A 132 12.38 -11.14 -4.70
CA ASN A 132 12.32 -11.25 -3.24
C ASN A 132 12.83 -9.94 -2.63
N ARG A 133 11.97 -8.95 -2.58
CA ARG A 133 12.30 -7.57 -2.18
C ARG A 133 12.26 -7.43 -0.65
N PRO A 134 13.39 -7.09 0.00
CA PRO A 134 13.40 -6.82 1.44
C PRO A 134 12.62 -5.55 1.78
N ILE A 135 12.27 -5.39 3.06
CA ILE A 135 11.45 -4.26 3.51
C ILE A 135 12.18 -2.93 3.35
N GLU A 136 13.48 -2.90 3.52
CA GLU A 136 14.31 -1.71 3.34
C GLU A 136 14.23 -1.19 1.90
N GLU A 137 14.39 -2.07 0.92
CA GLU A 137 14.23 -1.74 -0.50
C GLU A 137 12.81 -1.25 -0.81
N THR A 138 11.80 -1.90 -0.21
CA THR A 138 10.41 -1.49 -0.35
C THR A 138 10.19 -0.06 0.15
N LEU A 139 10.76 0.29 1.30
CA LEU A 139 10.70 1.65 1.85
C LEU A 139 11.44 2.67 0.97
N GLU A 140 12.59 2.30 0.38
CA GLU A 140 13.29 3.18 -0.54
C GLU A 140 12.49 3.47 -1.82
N ILE A 141 11.83 2.46 -2.38
CA ILE A 141 10.92 2.67 -3.52
C ILE A 141 9.77 3.61 -3.11
N GLY A 142 9.22 3.42 -1.89
CA GLY A 142 8.21 4.32 -1.35
C GLY A 142 8.70 5.77 -1.26
N TRP A 143 9.89 5.98 -0.72
CA TRP A 143 10.50 7.31 -0.65
C TRP A 143 10.81 7.91 -2.02
N LYS A 144 11.29 7.09 -2.98
CA LYS A 144 11.48 7.55 -4.36
C LYS A 144 10.20 8.15 -4.93
N LEU A 145 9.06 7.48 -4.75
CA LEU A 145 7.76 7.98 -5.21
C LEU A 145 7.30 9.23 -4.46
N LEU A 146 7.56 9.31 -3.14
CA LEU A 146 7.19 10.47 -2.33
C LEU A 146 8.02 11.71 -2.66
N ARG A 147 9.27 11.55 -3.11
CA ARG A 147 10.12 12.67 -3.54
C ARG A 147 9.61 13.39 -4.80
N ASP A 148 8.80 12.72 -5.62
CA ASP A 148 8.14 13.34 -6.76
C ASP A 148 6.97 14.26 -6.34
N MET A 149 6.61 14.28 -5.05
CA MET A 149 5.57 15.12 -4.48
C MET A 149 6.18 16.28 -3.69
N PRO A 150 5.55 17.46 -3.68
CA PRO A 150 6.01 18.56 -2.83
C PRO A 150 6.03 18.18 -1.34
N ARG A 151 7.09 18.57 -0.63
CA ARG A 151 7.22 18.32 0.81
C ARG A 151 5.96 18.76 1.61
N ALA A 152 5.32 19.86 1.20
CA ALA A 152 4.10 20.38 1.84
C ALA A 152 2.89 19.41 1.78
N GLU A 153 2.89 18.45 0.87
CA GLU A 153 1.85 17.41 0.74
C GLU A 153 2.13 16.18 1.62
N LEU A 154 3.35 16.03 2.16
CA LEU A 154 3.78 14.88 2.97
C LEU A 154 3.41 15.04 4.46
N LYS A 155 2.18 15.40 4.74
CA LYS A 155 1.68 15.82 6.09
C LYS A 155 1.61 14.69 7.12
N ARG A 156 1.76 13.44 6.70
CA ARG A 156 1.69 12.25 7.57
C ARG A 156 3.05 11.76 8.01
N ILE A 157 4.12 12.41 7.56
CA ILE A 157 5.50 12.07 7.89
C ILE A 157 6.05 13.16 8.82
N ARG A 158 6.68 12.75 9.90
CA ARG A 158 7.33 13.67 10.84
C ARG A 158 8.54 14.35 10.18
N ASP A 159 8.79 15.60 10.56
CA ASP A 159 9.87 16.41 9.98
C ASP A 159 11.23 15.74 10.09
N GLU A 160 11.54 15.07 11.21
CA GLU A 160 12.77 14.32 11.39
C GLU A 160 13.06 13.27 10.29
N TYR A 161 12.01 12.66 9.75
CA TYR A 161 12.11 11.69 8.66
C TYR A 161 12.12 12.35 7.28
N LEU A 162 11.41 13.49 7.14
CA LEU A 162 11.51 14.29 5.93
C LEU A 162 12.94 14.81 5.74
N ASP A 163 13.56 15.36 6.79
CA ASP A 163 14.93 15.85 6.74
C ASP A 163 15.95 14.73 6.42
N LYS A 164 15.66 13.52 6.89
CA LYS A 164 16.57 12.38 6.71
C LYS A 164 16.41 11.68 5.37
N TYR A 165 15.19 11.48 4.90
CA TYR A 165 14.90 10.61 3.75
C TYR A 165 14.39 11.34 2.52
N TYR A 166 13.77 12.51 2.68
CA TYR A 166 13.30 13.33 1.57
C TYR A 166 14.40 14.26 1.07
N ASP A 167 14.99 15.05 1.97
CA ASP A 167 16.00 16.07 1.63
C ASP A 167 17.40 15.51 1.42
N GLN A 168 17.72 14.35 2.00
CA GLN A 168 19.01 13.66 1.86
C GLN A 168 18.77 12.25 1.32
N PRO A 169 18.56 12.11 0.00
CA PRO A 169 18.42 10.79 -0.60
C PRO A 169 19.73 10.00 -0.46
N VAL A 170 19.62 8.80 0.06
CA VAL A 170 20.73 7.85 0.19
C VAL A 170 21.16 7.37 -1.19
#